data_d510bb181a445e5b32d49f0042efe4e5
#
_entry.id   d510bb181a445e5b32d49f0042efe4e5
#
_cell.length_a   1.000
_cell.length_b   1.000
_cell.length_c   1.000
_cell.angle_alpha   90.00
_cell.angle_beta   90.00
_cell.angle_gamma   90.00
#
_symmetry.space_group_name_H-M   'P 1'
#
loop_
_entity.id
_entity.type
_entity.pdbx_description
1 polymer ?
#
loop_
_entity_poly.entity_id
_entity_poly.type
_entity_poly.pdbx_seq_one_letter_code
_entity_poly.pdbx_strand_id
1 'polypeptide(L)'
;MKKRFLAFLLAVCVAVSMLVLPASAVGSNAAVQTATALGGLTAEQSASLGAPLTRGQAARLLTAFSAYRDTAAAQGRTGRLYSDVDSDSPYAVYIRTAVQNGWMTGYSDGSFRPDNAVTLEEACTMALRLLGYDVASLGGTFPSAQLNKASALGLRNDI
;
A
#
# COMPACT_ATOMS: atom_id res chain seq x y z
N MET A 1 18.52 -10.47 -1.67
CA MET A 1 18.12 -9.16 -1.15
C MET A 1 16.67 -8.81 -1.46
N LYS A 2 16.16 -9.00 -2.69
CA LYS A 2 14.75 -8.72 -3.07
C LYS A 2 13.68 -9.43 -2.19
N LYS A 3 13.89 -10.72 -1.82
CA LYS A 3 12.92 -11.51 -1.03
C LYS A 3 12.76 -11.04 0.43
N ARG A 4 13.83 -10.55 1.07
CA ARG A 4 13.78 -10.03 2.46
C ARG A 4 13.16 -8.64 2.53
N PHE A 5 13.42 -7.82 1.51
CA PHE A 5 12.79 -6.50 1.36
C PHE A 5 11.29 -6.60 1.13
N LEU A 6 10.88 -7.67 0.49
CA LEU A 6 9.52 -7.99 0.12
C LEU A 6 8.64 -8.39 1.29
N ALA A 7 9.09 -9.31 2.11
CA ALA A 7 8.42 -9.70 3.35
C ALA A 7 8.19 -8.49 4.27
N PHE A 8 9.11 -7.53 4.19
CA PHE A 8 9.09 -6.29 4.93
C PHE A 8 7.98 -5.34 4.48
N LEU A 9 7.75 -5.21 3.17
CA LEU A 9 6.72 -4.33 2.60
C LEU A 9 5.31 -4.75 3.02
N LEU A 10 5.04 -6.05 3.00
CA LEU A 10 3.70 -6.53 3.33
C LEU A 10 3.46 -6.59 4.83
N ALA A 11 4.48 -6.90 5.62
CA ALA A 11 4.38 -6.82 7.07
C ALA A 11 3.92 -5.42 7.51
N VAL A 12 4.36 -4.36 6.80
CA VAL A 12 3.90 -2.98 7.06
C VAL A 12 2.48 -2.75 6.53
N CYS A 13 2.15 -3.21 5.32
CA CYS A 13 0.79 -3.04 4.76
C CYS A 13 -0.26 -3.82 5.56
N VAL A 14 0.10 -4.98 6.06
CA VAL A 14 -0.83 -5.86 6.81
C VAL A 14 -0.93 -5.47 8.27
N ALA A 15 0.14 -5.04 8.92
CA ALA A 15 0.09 -4.51 10.28
C ALA A 15 -0.85 -3.29 10.38
N VAL A 16 -1.01 -2.55 9.28
CA VAL A 16 -1.90 -1.37 9.24
C VAL A 16 -3.34 -1.73 8.84
N SER A 17 -3.57 -2.89 8.22
CA SER A 17 -4.90 -3.27 7.69
C SER A 17 -5.72 -4.15 8.64
N MET A 18 -5.13 -4.71 9.68
CA MET A 18 -5.80 -5.73 10.50
C MET A 18 -5.88 -5.38 11.97
N LEU A 19 -7.09 -5.36 12.45
CA LEU A 19 -7.58 -5.68 13.80
C LEU A 19 -6.82 -5.03 14.98
N VAL A 20 -7.59 -4.64 15.96
CA VAL A 20 -7.21 -4.50 17.35
C VAL A 20 -6.45 -5.76 17.83
N LEU A 21 -5.21 -5.91 17.39
CA LEU A 21 -4.26 -6.81 17.99
C LEU A 21 -3.57 -6.07 19.15
N PRO A 22 -3.31 -6.74 20.28
CA PRO A 22 -2.55 -6.11 21.34
C PRO A 22 -1.21 -5.62 20.78
N ALA A 23 -0.77 -4.46 21.22
CA ALA A 23 0.43 -3.76 20.72
C ALA A 23 1.72 -4.61 20.70
N SER A 24 1.71 -5.76 21.35
CA SER A 24 2.80 -6.75 21.37
C SER A 24 2.90 -7.65 20.13
N ALA A 25 1.88 -7.64 19.25
CA ALA A 25 1.86 -8.44 18.02
C ALA A 25 2.22 -7.63 16.76
N VAL A 26 2.50 -6.34 16.89
CA VAL A 26 2.96 -5.50 15.79
C VAL A 26 4.36 -5.92 15.40
N GLY A 27 4.49 -6.55 14.26
CA GLY A 27 5.74 -6.99 13.69
C GLY A 27 6.82 -5.91 13.75
N SER A 28 7.97 -6.29 14.14
CA SER A 28 9.16 -5.57 14.58
C SER A 28 9.15 -4.05 14.31
N ASN A 29 9.46 -3.24 15.31
CA ASN A 29 9.76 -1.81 15.22
C ASN A 29 10.60 -1.43 13.98
N ALA A 30 11.40 -2.35 13.44
CA ALA A 30 12.24 -2.15 12.28
C ALA A 30 11.43 -1.93 10.98
N ALA A 31 10.27 -2.62 10.78
CA ALA A 31 9.43 -2.45 9.60
C ALA A 31 8.79 -1.06 9.57
N VAL A 32 8.26 -0.65 10.73
CA VAL A 32 7.65 0.67 10.92
C VAL A 32 8.69 1.78 10.77
N GLN A 33 9.86 1.61 11.38
CA GLN A 33 10.96 2.56 11.28
C GLN A 33 11.42 2.72 9.82
N THR A 34 11.55 1.63 9.08
CA THR A 34 11.93 1.70 7.66
C THR A 34 10.84 2.38 6.83
N ALA A 35 9.55 2.05 7.04
CA ALA A 35 8.46 2.70 6.33
C ALA A 35 8.42 4.21 6.61
N THR A 36 8.68 4.61 7.85
CA THR A 36 8.76 6.01 8.25
C THR A 36 9.99 6.70 7.64
N ALA A 37 11.15 6.07 7.68
CA ALA A 37 12.39 6.59 7.10
C ALA A 37 12.30 6.78 5.57
N LEU A 38 11.56 5.90 4.89
CA LEU A 38 11.28 6.00 3.45
C LEU A 38 10.15 6.99 3.12
N GLY A 39 9.53 7.61 4.12
CA GLY A 39 8.43 8.56 3.92
C GLY A 39 7.08 7.89 3.60
N GLY A 40 6.97 6.58 3.73
CA GLY A 40 5.72 5.83 3.54
C GLY A 40 4.72 6.05 4.67
N LEU A 41 5.20 6.20 5.89
CA LEU A 41 4.40 6.54 7.07
C LEU A 41 4.79 7.92 7.61
N THR A 42 3.82 8.64 8.14
CA THR A 42 4.09 9.82 8.98
C THR A 42 4.42 9.39 10.41
N ALA A 43 4.97 10.29 11.23
CA ALA A 43 5.22 10.04 12.65
C ALA A 43 3.92 9.69 13.40
N GLU A 44 2.80 10.36 13.06
CA GLU A 44 1.48 10.08 13.64
C GLU A 44 0.97 8.69 13.27
N GLN A 45 1.11 8.30 11.98
CA GLN A 45 0.72 6.97 11.51
C GLN A 45 1.56 5.87 12.16
N SER A 46 2.85 6.08 12.34
CA SER A 46 3.73 5.12 13.01
C SER A 46 3.42 4.98 14.50
N ALA A 47 2.86 6.01 15.12
CA ALA A 47 2.40 5.98 16.52
C ALA A 47 1.00 5.36 16.68
N SER A 48 0.21 5.25 15.59
CA SER A 48 -1.20 4.81 15.61
C SER A 48 -1.45 3.63 14.66
N LEU A 49 -0.65 2.59 14.77
CA LEU A 49 -0.69 1.40 13.88
C LEU A 49 -1.99 0.55 14.01
N GLY A 50 -2.83 0.82 14.99
CA GLY A 50 -4.13 0.17 15.13
C GLY A 50 -5.25 0.76 14.26
N ALA A 51 -5.00 1.88 13.56
CA ALA A 51 -5.99 2.48 12.68
C ALA A 51 -6.00 1.78 11.30
N PRO A 52 -7.18 1.66 10.66
CA PRO A 52 -7.26 1.13 9.30
C PRO A 52 -6.43 1.94 8.31
N LEU A 53 -5.69 1.27 7.44
CA LEU A 53 -4.95 1.92 6.35
C LEU A 53 -5.93 2.46 5.31
N THR A 54 -5.83 3.75 4.98
CA THR A 54 -6.64 4.32 3.91
C THR A 54 -6.01 4.10 2.53
N ARG A 55 -6.82 4.22 1.47
CA ARG A 55 -6.34 4.07 0.08
C ARG A 55 -5.31 5.14 -0.30
N GLY A 56 -5.46 6.36 0.19
CA GLY A 56 -4.46 7.44 0.02
C GLY A 56 -3.13 7.11 0.70
N GLN A 57 -3.19 6.60 1.93
CA GLN A 57 -2.02 6.14 2.67
C GLN A 57 -1.35 4.94 2.00
N ALA A 58 -2.14 3.98 1.48
CA ALA A 58 -1.63 2.85 0.71
C ALA A 58 -0.88 3.30 -0.55
N ALA A 59 -1.41 4.27 -1.30
CA ALA A 59 -0.73 4.83 -2.46
C ALA A 59 0.63 5.44 -2.10
N ARG A 60 0.70 6.15 -0.97
CA ARG A 60 1.96 6.70 -0.44
C ARG A 60 2.95 5.60 -0.06
N LEU A 61 2.50 4.57 0.66
CA LEU A 61 3.33 3.41 1.01
C LEU A 61 3.91 2.72 -0.22
N LEU A 62 3.07 2.37 -1.20
CA LEU A 62 3.51 1.74 -2.44
C LEU A 62 4.58 2.56 -3.16
N THR A 63 4.36 3.88 -3.24
CA THR A 63 5.31 4.80 -3.86
C THR A 63 6.63 4.85 -3.08
N ALA A 64 6.58 4.92 -1.75
CA ALA A 64 7.76 4.97 -0.89
C ALA A 64 8.66 3.72 -1.04
N PHE A 65 8.05 2.57 -1.30
CA PHE A 65 8.76 1.30 -1.52
C PHE A 65 9.09 1.01 -3.00
N SER A 66 8.82 1.94 -3.90
CA SER A 66 9.10 1.82 -5.33
C SER A 66 10.33 2.59 -5.77
N ALA A 67 10.74 2.38 -7.03
CA ALA A 67 11.76 3.19 -7.68
C ALA A 67 11.30 4.64 -7.94
N TYR A 68 10.02 4.94 -7.78
CA TYR A 68 9.43 6.25 -8.04
C TYR A 68 9.36 7.17 -6.81
N ARG A 69 9.87 6.73 -5.66
CA ARG A 69 9.82 7.48 -4.40
C ARG A 69 10.31 8.92 -4.55
N ASP A 70 11.52 9.09 -5.06
CA ASP A 70 12.16 10.39 -5.14
C ASP A 70 11.58 11.25 -6.27
N THR A 71 11.20 10.62 -7.39
CA THR A 71 10.56 11.31 -8.51
C THR A 71 9.13 11.74 -8.18
N ALA A 72 8.37 10.92 -7.47
CA ALA A 72 7.03 11.28 -7.02
C ALA A 72 7.05 12.48 -6.07
N ALA A 73 7.96 12.49 -5.12
CA ALA A 73 8.12 13.61 -4.18
C ALA A 73 8.54 14.91 -4.89
N ALA A 74 9.31 14.82 -5.98
CA ALA A 74 9.74 15.97 -6.80
C ALA A 74 8.65 16.45 -7.79
N GLN A 75 7.63 15.64 -8.07
CA GLN A 75 6.50 16.06 -8.90
C GLN A 75 5.66 17.09 -8.15
N GLY A 76 5.63 18.31 -8.64
CA GLY A 76 4.78 19.37 -8.12
C GLY A 76 3.27 19.04 -8.26
N ARG A 77 2.43 20.02 -7.96
CA ARG A 77 0.98 19.92 -8.13
C ARG A 77 0.64 19.51 -9.55
N THR A 78 -0.15 18.45 -9.67
CA THR A 78 -0.59 17.89 -10.97
C THR A 78 -2.08 18.11 -11.13
N GLY A 79 -2.56 18.15 -12.37
CA GLY A 79 -4.00 18.27 -12.64
C GLY A 79 -4.81 17.16 -11.95
N ARG A 80 -6.09 17.43 -11.73
CA ARG A 80 -7.04 16.49 -11.11
C ARG A 80 -7.12 15.17 -11.90
N LEU A 81 -6.93 14.05 -11.22
CA LEU A 81 -7.01 12.72 -11.83
C LEU A 81 -8.35 12.03 -11.53
N TYR A 82 -8.92 12.28 -10.37
CA TYR A 82 -10.19 11.74 -9.88
C TYR A 82 -11.08 12.86 -9.35
N SER A 83 -12.38 12.65 -9.36
CA SER A 83 -13.38 13.65 -8.94
C SER A 83 -13.26 14.05 -7.47
N ASP A 84 -12.75 13.16 -6.65
CA ASP A 84 -12.60 13.29 -5.19
C ASP A 84 -11.15 13.43 -4.72
N VAL A 85 -10.20 13.69 -5.64
CA VAL A 85 -8.79 13.95 -5.32
C VAL A 85 -8.39 15.30 -5.86
N ASP A 86 -8.33 16.28 -4.98
CA ASP A 86 -7.90 17.62 -5.34
C ASP A 86 -6.38 17.67 -5.62
N SER A 87 -5.97 18.60 -6.48
CA SER A 87 -4.56 18.75 -6.89
C SER A 87 -3.60 19.10 -5.76
N ASP A 88 -4.13 19.65 -4.67
CA ASP A 88 -3.40 20.01 -3.44
C ASP A 88 -3.52 18.96 -2.34
N SER A 89 -4.27 17.88 -2.57
CA SER A 89 -4.31 16.74 -1.66
C SER A 89 -2.90 16.20 -1.40
N PRO A 90 -2.54 15.91 -0.13
CA PRO A 90 -1.24 15.34 0.22
C PRO A 90 -1.00 13.96 -0.41
N TYR A 91 -2.04 13.33 -0.94
CA TYR A 91 -1.98 12.03 -1.60
C TYR A 91 -2.01 12.11 -3.13
N ALA A 92 -2.28 13.28 -3.73
CA ALA A 92 -2.53 13.41 -5.17
C ALA A 92 -1.39 12.83 -6.02
N VAL A 93 -0.14 13.17 -5.71
CA VAL A 93 1.04 12.69 -6.45
C VAL A 93 1.25 11.18 -6.28
N TYR A 94 1.02 10.65 -5.08
CA TYR A 94 1.17 9.22 -4.79
C TYR A 94 0.07 8.39 -5.45
N ILE A 95 -1.16 8.87 -5.43
CA ILE A 95 -2.30 8.24 -6.12
C ILE A 95 -2.03 8.20 -7.62
N ARG A 96 -1.57 9.30 -8.21
CA ARG A 96 -1.18 9.35 -9.62
C ARG A 96 -0.10 8.33 -9.94
N THR A 97 0.96 8.27 -9.15
CA THR A 97 2.06 7.33 -9.33
C THR A 97 1.58 5.89 -9.23
N ALA A 98 0.78 5.55 -8.22
CA ALA A 98 0.26 4.21 -8.02
C ALA A 98 -0.66 3.76 -9.16
N VAL A 99 -1.48 4.66 -9.69
CA VAL A 99 -2.40 4.38 -10.80
C VAL A 99 -1.65 4.24 -12.13
N GLN A 100 -0.73 5.14 -12.42
CA GLN A 100 0.08 5.10 -13.65
C GLN A 100 0.93 3.83 -13.76
N ASN A 101 1.37 3.29 -12.62
CA ASN A 101 2.12 2.03 -12.56
C ASN A 101 1.22 0.79 -12.40
N GLY A 102 -0.10 0.94 -12.43
CA GLY A 102 -1.06 -0.16 -12.35
C GLY A 102 -1.15 -0.85 -10.98
N TRP A 103 -0.55 -0.28 -9.92
CA TRP A 103 -0.63 -0.87 -8.58
C TRP A 103 -2.00 -0.70 -7.96
N MET A 104 -2.66 0.41 -8.25
CA MET A 104 -4.01 0.74 -7.81
C MET A 104 -4.87 1.18 -8.98
N THR A 105 -6.19 1.12 -8.80
CA THR A 105 -7.18 1.63 -9.76
C THR A 105 -8.21 2.48 -9.01
N GLY A 106 -8.80 3.46 -9.70
CA GLY A 106 -10.00 4.16 -9.24
C GLY A 106 -11.26 3.33 -9.47
N TYR A 107 -12.39 3.91 -9.16
CA TYR A 107 -13.71 3.33 -9.37
C TYR A 107 -14.30 3.77 -10.71
N SER A 108 -15.28 3.03 -11.21
CA SER A 108 -15.95 3.31 -12.48
C SER A 108 -16.76 4.62 -12.50
N ASP A 109 -17.05 5.16 -11.32
CA ASP A 109 -17.73 6.46 -11.16
C ASP A 109 -16.77 7.67 -11.27
N GLY A 110 -15.49 7.43 -11.55
CA GLY A 110 -14.47 8.47 -11.66
C GLY A 110 -13.90 8.91 -10.30
N SER A 111 -14.23 8.24 -9.20
CA SER A 111 -13.67 8.49 -7.86
C SER A 111 -12.47 7.59 -7.56
N PHE A 112 -11.65 7.98 -6.59
CA PHE A 112 -10.56 7.15 -6.03
C PHE A 112 -10.86 6.71 -4.60
N ARG A 113 -11.59 7.49 -3.84
CA ARG A 113 -11.96 7.31 -2.44
C ARG A 113 -10.74 7.20 -1.53
N PRO A 114 -9.90 8.26 -1.44
CA PRO A 114 -8.62 8.24 -0.74
C PRO A 114 -8.74 7.90 0.75
N ASP A 115 -9.86 8.25 1.38
CA ASP A 115 -10.10 8.05 2.81
C ASP A 115 -10.75 6.70 3.16
N ASN A 116 -11.15 5.92 2.15
CA ASN A 116 -11.71 4.59 2.40
C ASN A 116 -10.61 3.64 2.89
N ALA A 117 -10.98 2.78 3.86
CA ALA A 117 -10.10 1.73 4.34
C ALA A 117 -9.79 0.70 3.25
N VAL A 118 -8.56 0.21 3.25
CA VAL A 118 -8.08 -0.88 2.39
C VAL A 118 -8.36 -2.21 3.08
N THR A 119 -8.92 -3.18 2.34
CA THR A 119 -9.06 -4.55 2.85
C THR A 119 -7.74 -5.33 2.70
N LEU A 120 -7.62 -6.47 3.40
CA LEU A 120 -6.46 -7.36 3.29
C LEU A 120 -6.25 -7.84 1.85
N GLU A 121 -7.33 -8.20 1.18
CA GLU A 121 -7.31 -8.70 -0.20
C GLU A 121 -6.82 -7.62 -1.18
N GLU A 122 -7.26 -6.38 -0.97
CA GLU A 122 -6.78 -5.24 -1.74
C GLU A 122 -5.31 -4.96 -1.47
N ALA A 123 -4.88 -4.99 -0.21
CA ALA A 123 -3.48 -4.79 0.17
C ALA A 123 -2.57 -5.86 -0.45
N CYS A 124 -2.97 -7.14 -0.40
CA CYS A 124 -2.25 -8.22 -1.06
C CYS A 124 -2.16 -8.00 -2.58
N THR A 125 -3.27 -7.60 -3.20
CA THR A 125 -3.33 -7.33 -4.65
C THR A 125 -2.38 -6.20 -5.04
N MET A 126 -2.39 -5.09 -4.31
CA MET A 126 -1.50 -3.95 -4.55
C MET A 126 -0.03 -4.33 -4.39
N ALA A 127 0.30 -5.07 -3.33
CA ALA A 127 1.66 -5.54 -3.09
C ALA A 127 2.15 -6.47 -4.21
N LEU A 128 1.33 -7.40 -4.66
CA LEU A 128 1.67 -8.30 -5.78
C LEU A 128 1.93 -7.49 -7.06
N ARG A 129 1.12 -6.50 -7.37
CA ARG A 129 1.31 -5.61 -8.54
C ARG A 129 2.59 -4.78 -8.41
N LEU A 130 2.88 -4.22 -7.24
CA LEU A 130 4.13 -3.51 -6.98
C LEU A 130 5.36 -4.40 -7.23
N LEU A 131 5.22 -5.70 -6.99
CA LEU A 131 6.26 -6.71 -7.21
C LEU A 131 6.37 -7.18 -8.66
N GLY A 132 5.52 -6.67 -9.55
CA GLY A 132 5.48 -7.01 -10.96
C GLY A 132 4.73 -8.31 -11.27
N TYR A 133 3.93 -8.83 -10.33
CA TYR A 133 3.04 -9.95 -10.66
C TYR A 133 1.84 -9.48 -11.45
N ASP A 134 1.55 -10.17 -12.54
CA ASP A 134 0.26 -10.04 -13.21
C ASP A 134 -0.81 -10.79 -12.40
N VAL A 135 -1.60 -10.05 -11.63
CA VAL A 135 -2.63 -10.63 -10.77
C VAL A 135 -3.80 -11.22 -11.57
N ALA A 136 -3.96 -10.86 -12.84
CA ALA A 136 -4.99 -11.43 -13.69
C ALA A 136 -4.61 -12.83 -14.17
N SER A 137 -3.32 -13.15 -14.24
CA SER A 137 -2.80 -14.46 -14.64
C SER A 137 -2.65 -15.44 -13.47
N LEU A 138 -2.93 -15.01 -12.23
CA LEU A 138 -2.94 -15.91 -11.08
C LEU A 138 -4.09 -16.89 -11.23
N GLY A 139 -3.79 -18.18 -11.20
CA GLY A 139 -4.82 -19.22 -11.25
C GLY A 139 -5.80 -19.13 -10.07
N GLY A 140 -7.11 -19.16 -10.37
CA GLY A 140 -8.17 -19.08 -9.36
C GLY A 140 -8.98 -17.78 -9.42
N THR A 141 -9.83 -17.59 -8.42
CA THR A 141 -10.73 -16.43 -8.33
C THR A 141 -10.26 -15.45 -7.25
N PHE A 142 -10.58 -14.16 -7.44
CA PHE A 142 -10.43 -13.16 -6.38
C PHE A 142 -11.40 -13.47 -5.22
N PRO A 143 -10.99 -13.34 -3.95
CA PRO A 143 -9.66 -12.92 -3.49
C PRO A 143 -8.67 -14.08 -3.27
N SER A 144 -9.10 -15.34 -3.42
CA SER A 144 -8.32 -16.53 -3.02
C SER A 144 -6.99 -16.63 -3.76
N ALA A 145 -6.97 -16.32 -5.05
CA ALA A 145 -5.75 -16.38 -5.85
C ALA A 145 -4.65 -15.44 -5.31
N GLN A 146 -5.03 -14.20 -5.00
CA GLN A 146 -4.12 -13.18 -4.46
C GLN A 146 -3.64 -13.54 -3.06
N LEU A 147 -4.55 -13.99 -2.19
CA LEU A 147 -4.22 -14.40 -0.83
C LEU A 147 -3.27 -15.61 -0.81
N ASN A 148 -3.53 -16.61 -1.65
CA ASN A 148 -2.67 -17.79 -1.77
C ASN A 148 -1.29 -17.42 -2.32
N LYS A 149 -1.22 -16.55 -3.32
CA LYS A 149 0.06 -16.06 -3.86
C LYS A 149 0.83 -15.27 -2.82
N ALA A 150 0.17 -14.40 -2.08
CA ALA A 150 0.77 -13.64 -0.99
C ALA A 150 1.34 -14.56 0.09
N SER A 151 0.58 -15.60 0.50
CA SER A 151 1.05 -16.61 1.46
C SER A 151 2.26 -17.38 0.95
N ALA A 152 2.22 -17.83 -0.32
CA ALA A 152 3.34 -18.56 -0.93
C ALA A 152 4.62 -17.72 -1.03
N LEU A 153 4.51 -16.39 -1.05
CA LEU A 153 5.64 -15.46 -1.01
C LEU A 153 6.10 -15.11 0.42
N GLY A 154 5.46 -15.66 1.44
CA GLY A 154 5.74 -15.35 2.83
C GLY A 154 5.24 -13.98 3.28
N LEU A 155 4.32 -13.39 2.54
CA LEU A 155 3.80 -12.04 2.80
C LEU A 155 2.72 -12.05 3.91
N ARG A 156 2.27 -13.22 4.37
CA ARG A 156 1.20 -13.41 5.36
C ARG A 156 1.56 -14.40 6.48
N ASN A 157 2.85 -14.64 6.70
CA ASN A 157 3.25 -15.71 7.64
C ASN A 157 2.96 -15.38 9.11
N ASP A 158 2.75 -14.12 9.44
CA ASP A 158 2.60 -13.64 10.83
C ASP A 158 1.22 -12.99 11.09
N ILE A 159 0.19 -13.38 10.29
CA ILE A 159 -1.16 -12.80 10.38
C ILE A 159 -2.18 -13.92 10.50
#